data_fae3e8a65d4569a1d9a0c1c018657f53
#
_entry.id   fae3e8a65d4569a1d9a0c1c018657f53
#
_cell.length_a   1.000
_cell.length_b   1.000
_cell.length_c   1.000
_cell.angle_alpha   90.00
_cell.angle_beta   90.00
_cell.angle_gamma   90.00
#
_symmetry.space_group_name_H-M   'P 1'
#
loop_
_entity.id
_entity.type
_entity.pdbx_description
1 polymer ?
#
loop_
_entity_poly.entity_id
_entity_poly.type
_entity_poly.pdbx_seq_one_letter_code
_entity_poly.pdbx_strand_id
1 'polypeptide(L)'
;MSKLFRNFVIALLVGTAAALILHLSGDPSSQNAIAATAPQGSFDQMIADAMDRMGKGMAIAHSGNPDRDFAAMMIPHHQGAIDMAKAQLQFGRDPVLRRLAQAIIVEQQQEIEVMRRELSRLPPSASERLASPPTPTHSHSVTKEQ
;
A
#
# COMPACT_ATOMS: atom_id res chain seq x y z
N MET A 1 -24.39 -41.66 -45.10
CA MET A 1 -23.00 -41.54 -44.57
C MET A 1 -22.43 -42.95 -44.42
N SER A 2 -21.36 -43.29 -45.13
CA SER A 2 -20.80 -44.62 -45.12
C SER A 2 -20.12 -44.94 -43.79
N LYS A 3 -20.14 -46.22 -43.37
CA LYS A 3 -19.52 -46.68 -42.10
C LYS A 3 -18.02 -46.33 -42.03
N LEU A 4 -17.35 -46.22 -43.18
CA LEU A 4 -15.97 -45.79 -43.31
C LEU A 4 -15.74 -44.32 -42.84
N PHE A 5 -16.68 -43.42 -43.16
CA PHE A 5 -16.57 -42.02 -42.78
C PHE A 5 -16.72 -41.82 -41.30
N ARG A 6 -17.63 -42.60 -40.66
CA ARG A 6 -17.85 -42.56 -39.19
C ARG A 6 -16.64 -43.09 -38.42
N ASN A 7 -15.99 -44.14 -38.92
CA ASN A 7 -14.80 -44.68 -38.22
C ASN A 7 -13.57 -43.76 -38.38
N PHE A 8 -13.46 -43.02 -39.50
CA PHE A 8 -12.39 -42.05 -39.67
C PHE A 8 -12.54 -40.84 -38.75
N VAL A 9 -13.77 -40.34 -38.58
CA VAL A 9 -14.06 -39.23 -37.65
C VAL A 9 -13.80 -39.63 -36.19
N ILE A 10 -14.14 -40.84 -35.78
CA ILE A 10 -13.90 -41.34 -34.42
C ILE A 10 -12.38 -41.49 -34.14
N ALA A 11 -11.63 -42.01 -35.13
CA ALA A 11 -10.17 -42.14 -35.01
C ALA A 11 -9.47 -40.78 -34.90
N LEU A 12 -9.96 -39.73 -35.59
CA LEU A 12 -9.40 -38.38 -35.53
C LEU A 12 -9.70 -37.71 -34.17
N LEU A 13 -10.90 -37.92 -33.62
CA LEU A 13 -11.29 -37.35 -32.34
C LEU A 13 -10.55 -37.98 -31.14
N VAL A 14 -10.27 -39.29 -31.22
CA VAL A 14 -9.49 -40.00 -30.18
C VAL A 14 -8.01 -39.58 -30.22
N GLY A 15 -7.44 -39.38 -31.38
CA GLY A 15 -6.06 -38.93 -31.56
C GLY A 15 -5.81 -37.51 -31.00
N THR A 16 -6.76 -36.58 -31.20
CA THR A 16 -6.65 -35.21 -30.69
C THR A 16 -6.84 -35.09 -29.20
N ALA A 17 -7.66 -35.96 -28.57
CA ALA A 17 -7.84 -36.00 -27.14
C ALA A 17 -6.57 -36.51 -26.39
N ALA A 18 -5.89 -37.50 -26.95
CA ALA A 18 -4.64 -38.02 -26.38
C ALA A 18 -3.48 -37.00 -26.48
N ALA A 19 -3.38 -36.22 -27.55
CA ALA A 19 -2.38 -35.17 -27.70
C ALA A 19 -2.63 -33.98 -26.75
N LEU A 20 -3.90 -33.67 -26.48
CA LEU A 20 -4.25 -32.56 -25.53
C LEU A 20 -3.98 -32.91 -24.08
N ILE A 21 -4.11 -34.20 -23.70
CA ILE A 21 -3.80 -34.65 -22.33
C ILE A 21 -2.30 -34.60 -22.02
N LEU A 22 -1.44 -34.81 -23.01
CA LEU A 22 0.03 -34.73 -22.81
C LEU A 22 0.54 -33.28 -22.63
N HIS A 23 -0.21 -32.28 -23.07
CA HIS A 23 0.16 -30.88 -22.92
C HIS A 23 -0.37 -30.21 -21.64
N LEU A 24 -1.22 -30.91 -20.89
CA LEU A 24 -1.72 -30.46 -19.57
C LEU A 24 -0.96 -31.07 -18.40
N SER A 25 0.06 -31.88 -18.66
CA SER A 25 1.05 -32.28 -17.65
C SER A 25 2.00 -31.11 -17.47
N GLY A 26 1.51 -30.05 -16.79
CA GLY A 26 2.32 -28.91 -16.42
C GLY A 26 3.50 -29.38 -15.58
N ASP A 27 4.68 -28.94 -15.96
CA ASP A 27 5.95 -29.11 -15.28
C ASP A 27 5.77 -28.88 -13.78
N PRO A 28 6.07 -29.84 -12.91
CA PRO A 28 5.95 -29.68 -11.44
C PRO A 28 6.80 -28.52 -10.91
N SER A 29 7.76 -28.02 -11.68
CA SER A 29 8.52 -26.81 -11.35
C SER A 29 7.68 -25.52 -11.47
N SER A 30 6.59 -25.51 -12.24
CA SER A 30 5.71 -24.34 -12.39
C SER A 30 4.76 -24.15 -11.20
N GLN A 31 4.52 -25.20 -10.40
CA GLN A 31 3.63 -25.11 -9.24
C GLN A 31 4.30 -24.42 -8.03
N ASN A 32 5.63 -24.35 -8.01
CA ASN A 32 6.36 -23.65 -6.94
C ASN A 32 6.41 -22.12 -7.11
N ALA A 33 6.09 -21.59 -8.28
CA ALA A 33 6.12 -20.14 -8.51
C ALA A 33 4.86 -19.41 -7.98
N ILE A 34 3.75 -20.12 -7.75
CA ILE A 34 2.49 -19.54 -7.23
C ILE A 34 2.40 -19.66 -5.69
N ALA A 35 3.25 -20.48 -5.07
CA ALA A 35 3.30 -20.65 -3.63
C ALA A 35 4.04 -19.53 -2.87
N ALA A 36 4.59 -18.53 -3.59
CA ALA A 36 5.46 -17.51 -3.00
C ALA A 36 4.74 -16.29 -2.41
N THR A 37 3.41 -16.28 -2.37
CA THR A 37 2.64 -15.16 -1.77
C THR A 37 1.54 -15.68 -0.85
N ALA A 38 1.87 -16.65 0.01
CA ALA A 38 1.05 -16.88 1.19
C ALA A 38 1.10 -15.60 2.04
N PRO A 39 -0.07 -15.09 2.53
CA PRO A 39 -0.10 -13.90 3.36
C PRO A 39 0.83 -14.11 4.57
N GLN A 40 1.83 -13.24 4.71
CA GLN A 40 2.73 -13.29 5.86
C GLN A 40 1.99 -12.78 7.09
N GLY A 41 1.74 -13.62 8.06
CA GLY A 41 1.06 -13.30 9.32
C GLY A 41 -0.42 -13.67 9.36
N SER A 42 -1.01 -13.63 10.55
CA SER A 42 -2.45 -13.75 10.80
C SER A 42 -3.13 -12.38 10.76
N PHE A 43 -4.46 -12.35 10.68
CA PHE A 43 -5.23 -11.13 10.83
C PHE A 43 -4.84 -10.38 12.12
N ASP A 44 -4.83 -11.10 13.25
CA ASP A 44 -4.52 -10.52 14.55
C ASP A 44 -3.10 -9.94 14.60
N GLN A 45 -2.13 -10.61 13.98
CA GLN A 45 -0.77 -10.10 13.89
C GLN A 45 -0.71 -8.79 13.08
N MET A 46 -1.36 -8.73 11.92
CA MET A 46 -1.39 -7.50 11.10
C MET A 46 -2.07 -6.33 11.83
N ILE A 47 -3.16 -6.61 12.56
CA ILE A 47 -3.85 -5.59 13.37
C ILE A 47 -2.95 -5.12 14.51
N ALA A 48 -2.31 -6.03 15.26
CA ALA A 48 -1.40 -5.68 16.34
C ALA A 48 -0.22 -4.80 15.84
N ASP A 49 0.39 -5.18 14.74
CA ASP A 49 1.49 -4.41 14.13
C ASP A 49 1.03 -3.03 13.63
N ALA A 50 -0.18 -2.92 13.08
CA ALA A 50 -0.75 -1.65 12.65
C ALA A 50 -1.00 -0.72 13.85
N MET A 51 -1.59 -1.26 14.93
CA MET A 51 -1.85 -0.51 16.17
C MET A 51 -0.56 -0.05 16.87
N ASP A 52 0.46 -0.90 16.93
CA ASP A 52 1.76 -0.57 17.52
C ASP A 52 2.44 0.57 16.75
N ARG A 53 2.54 0.45 15.41
CA ARG A 53 3.11 1.52 14.56
C ARG A 53 2.35 2.83 14.67
N MET A 54 1.01 2.76 14.65
CA MET A 54 0.14 3.91 14.80
C MET A 54 0.37 4.60 16.15
N GLY A 55 0.34 3.85 17.25
CA GLY A 55 0.56 4.38 18.59
C GLY A 55 1.92 5.06 18.76
N LYS A 56 2.98 4.41 18.27
CA LYS A 56 4.34 5.00 18.28
C LYS A 56 4.42 6.26 17.42
N GLY A 57 3.80 6.27 16.25
CA GLY A 57 3.82 7.43 15.36
C GLY A 57 3.03 8.63 15.89
N MET A 58 1.95 8.39 16.64
CA MET A 58 1.13 9.44 17.25
C MET A 58 1.76 10.06 18.49
N ALA A 59 2.78 9.43 19.10
CA ALA A 59 3.51 9.95 20.25
C ALA A 59 4.50 11.04 19.82
N ILE A 60 3.99 12.20 19.45
CA ILE A 60 4.79 13.35 19.00
C ILE A 60 5.14 14.30 20.14
N ALA A 61 6.23 15.04 20.00
CA ALA A 61 6.49 16.23 20.81
C ALA A 61 5.66 17.40 20.27
N HIS A 62 5.01 18.15 21.16
CA HIS A 62 4.25 19.34 20.76
C HIS A 62 5.16 20.41 20.17
N SER A 63 4.80 20.88 18.97
CA SER A 63 5.57 21.91 18.25
C SER A 63 5.24 23.34 18.69
N GLY A 64 4.15 23.50 19.42
CA GLY A 64 3.57 24.81 19.75
C GLY A 64 2.66 25.37 18.63
N ASN A 65 2.47 24.63 17.53
CA ASN A 65 1.56 24.96 16.46
C ASN A 65 0.51 23.84 16.32
N PRO A 66 -0.77 24.09 16.66
CA PRO A 66 -1.82 23.07 16.61
C PRO A 66 -2.00 22.44 15.24
N ASP A 67 -1.83 23.19 14.15
CA ASP A 67 -2.00 22.67 12.80
C ASP A 67 -0.89 21.66 12.43
N ARG A 68 0.35 21.95 12.88
CA ARG A 68 1.47 21.00 12.71
C ARG A 68 1.25 19.75 13.55
N ASP A 69 0.89 19.92 14.84
CA ASP A 69 0.68 18.81 15.75
C ASP A 69 -0.47 17.92 15.27
N PHE A 70 -1.56 18.52 14.80
CA PHE A 70 -2.67 17.78 14.19
C PHE A 70 -2.19 16.93 13.00
N ALA A 71 -1.54 17.53 12.01
CA ALA A 71 -1.10 16.81 10.83
C ALA A 71 -0.05 15.75 11.17
N ALA A 72 0.88 16.03 12.06
CA ALA A 72 1.91 15.08 12.50
C ALA A 72 1.33 13.85 13.19
N MET A 73 0.25 14.00 13.99
CA MET A 73 -0.46 12.88 14.62
C MET A 73 -1.38 12.15 13.65
N MET A 74 -2.07 12.87 12.77
CA MET A 74 -3.07 12.26 11.88
C MET A 74 -2.44 11.45 10.75
N ILE A 75 -1.24 11.78 10.28
CA ILE A 75 -0.53 10.97 9.27
C ILE A 75 -0.32 9.52 9.74
N PRO A 76 0.32 9.24 10.89
CA PRO A 76 0.46 7.86 11.37
C PRO A 76 -0.88 7.21 11.75
N HIS A 77 -1.88 7.97 12.20
CA HIS A 77 -3.23 7.47 12.44
C HIS A 77 -3.85 6.92 11.15
N HIS A 78 -3.82 7.71 10.08
CA HIS A 78 -4.33 7.32 8.76
C HIS A 78 -3.55 6.14 8.18
N GLN A 79 -2.24 6.10 8.35
CA GLN A 79 -1.43 4.96 7.92
C GLN A 79 -1.84 3.68 8.66
N GLY A 80 -2.12 3.74 9.95
CA GLY A 80 -2.65 2.61 10.71
C GLY A 80 -4.01 2.14 10.20
N ALA A 81 -4.92 3.06 9.87
CA ALA A 81 -6.22 2.73 9.28
C ALA A 81 -6.07 2.02 7.92
N ILE A 82 -5.13 2.47 7.06
CA ILE A 82 -4.79 1.82 5.79
C ILE A 82 -4.28 0.39 6.04
N ASP A 83 -3.40 0.19 7.01
CA ASP A 83 -2.82 -1.12 7.30
C ASP A 83 -3.87 -2.10 7.85
N MET A 84 -4.79 -1.63 8.71
CA MET A 84 -5.96 -2.41 9.16
C MET A 84 -6.92 -2.74 8.01
N ALA A 85 -7.15 -1.80 7.09
CA ALA A 85 -7.97 -2.03 5.91
C ALA A 85 -7.35 -3.08 4.97
N LYS A 86 -6.03 -3.10 4.81
CA LYS A 86 -5.31 -4.18 4.09
C LYS A 86 -5.50 -5.54 4.75
N ALA A 87 -5.44 -5.62 6.09
CA ALA A 87 -5.73 -6.86 6.81
C ALA A 87 -7.17 -7.33 6.54
N GLN A 88 -8.15 -6.42 6.55
CA GLN A 88 -9.53 -6.72 6.19
C GLN A 88 -9.66 -7.24 4.75
N LEU A 89 -8.93 -6.69 3.79
CA LEU A 89 -8.94 -7.18 2.40
C LEU A 89 -8.30 -8.57 2.27
N GLN A 90 -7.32 -8.87 3.09
CA GLN A 90 -6.60 -10.14 3.04
C GLN A 90 -7.40 -11.29 3.68
N PHE A 91 -8.01 -11.06 4.82
CA PHE A 91 -8.63 -12.10 5.66
C PHE A 91 -10.16 -12.02 5.72
N GLY A 92 -10.73 -10.82 5.59
CA GLY A 92 -12.17 -10.62 5.66
C GLY A 92 -12.90 -11.12 4.43
N ARG A 93 -14.12 -11.67 4.64
CA ARG A 93 -14.93 -12.27 3.58
C ARG A 93 -16.21 -11.49 3.28
N ASP A 94 -16.65 -10.65 4.22
CA ASP A 94 -17.86 -9.86 4.03
C ASP A 94 -17.66 -8.84 2.89
N PRO A 95 -18.52 -8.85 1.85
CA PRO A 95 -18.33 -8.01 0.66
C PRO A 95 -18.54 -6.51 0.95
N VAL A 96 -19.33 -6.16 1.97
CA VAL A 96 -19.58 -4.76 2.34
C VAL A 96 -18.34 -4.21 3.05
N LEU A 97 -17.81 -4.95 4.03
CA LEU A 97 -16.61 -4.54 4.76
C LEU A 97 -15.36 -4.50 3.85
N ARG A 98 -15.26 -5.41 2.87
CA ARG A 98 -14.18 -5.38 1.89
C ARG A 98 -14.25 -4.13 1.00
N ARG A 99 -15.44 -3.72 0.54
CA ARG A 99 -15.61 -2.47 -0.21
C ARG A 99 -15.27 -1.24 0.64
N LEU A 100 -15.71 -1.23 1.90
CA LEU A 100 -15.36 -0.17 2.85
C LEU A 100 -13.85 -0.08 3.04
N ALA A 101 -13.16 -1.21 3.23
CA ALA A 101 -11.70 -1.24 3.37
C ALA A 101 -10.98 -0.69 2.11
N GLN A 102 -11.48 -0.98 0.91
CA GLN A 102 -10.95 -0.38 -0.32
C GLN A 102 -11.10 1.15 -0.34
N ALA A 103 -12.28 1.65 0.05
CA ALA A 103 -12.53 3.09 0.13
C ALA A 103 -11.60 3.77 1.15
N ILE A 104 -11.47 3.19 2.36
CA ILE A 104 -10.56 3.67 3.40
C ILE A 104 -9.13 3.82 2.87
N ILE A 105 -8.60 2.81 2.15
CA ILE A 105 -7.24 2.88 1.61
C ILE A 105 -7.09 4.08 0.67
N VAL A 106 -8.03 4.29 -0.24
CA VAL A 106 -7.95 5.38 -1.23
C VAL A 106 -8.07 6.75 -0.57
N GLU A 107 -9.09 6.94 0.29
CA GLU A 107 -9.36 8.23 0.94
C GLU A 107 -8.21 8.62 1.88
N GLN A 108 -7.80 7.71 2.75
CA GLN A 108 -6.75 7.98 3.73
C GLN A 108 -5.37 8.25 3.07
N GLN A 109 -5.07 7.62 1.93
CA GLN A 109 -3.86 7.95 1.17
C GLN A 109 -3.89 9.39 0.66
N GLN A 110 -5.04 9.84 0.13
CA GLN A 110 -5.20 11.22 -0.36
C GLN A 110 -5.07 12.24 0.79
N GLU A 111 -5.67 11.95 1.93
CA GLU A 111 -5.61 12.81 3.12
C GLU A 111 -4.17 12.91 3.68
N ILE A 112 -3.43 11.79 3.71
CA ILE A 112 -2.00 11.79 4.07
C ILE A 112 -1.21 12.73 3.15
N GLU A 113 -1.45 12.70 1.84
CA GLU A 113 -0.75 13.58 0.89
C GLU A 113 -1.12 15.06 1.10
N VAL A 114 -2.37 15.37 1.46
CA VAL A 114 -2.78 16.73 1.85
C VAL A 114 -2.02 17.17 3.10
N MET A 115 -2.03 16.37 4.16
CA MET A 115 -1.36 16.70 5.42
C MET A 115 0.15 16.87 5.24
N ARG A 116 0.81 16.04 4.45
CA ARG A 116 2.25 16.18 4.15
C ARG A 116 2.56 17.51 3.44
N ARG A 117 1.75 17.90 2.45
CA ARG A 117 1.90 19.18 1.78
C ARG A 117 1.72 20.35 2.73
N GLU A 118 0.71 20.30 3.60
CA GLU A 118 0.46 21.37 4.57
C GLU A 118 1.60 21.44 5.60
N LEU A 119 2.11 20.32 6.11
CA LEU A 119 3.28 20.30 6.98
C LEU A 119 4.51 20.98 6.35
N SER A 120 4.72 20.80 5.05
CA SER A 120 5.84 21.44 4.34
C SER A 120 5.66 22.95 4.16
N ARG A 121 4.43 23.45 4.19
CA ARG A 121 4.09 24.88 4.08
C ARG A 121 4.08 25.61 5.41
N LEU A 122 3.77 24.89 6.48
CA LEU A 122 3.70 25.50 7.83
C LEU A 122 5.09 25.88 8.34
N PRO A 123 5.21 26.97 9.10
CA PRO A 123 6.48 27.36 9.71
C PRO A 123 7.09 26.21 10.52
N PRO A 124 8.40 26.02 10.48
CA PRO A 124 9.07 24.98 11.25
C PRO A 124 8.82 25.14 12.76
N SER A 125 8.82 24.04 13.50
CA SER A 125 8.70 24.04 14.95
C SER A 125 9.86 24.79 15.61
N ALA A 126 9.72 25.14 16.88
CA ALA A 126 10.80 25.77 17.63
C ALA A 126 12.07 24.89 17.67
N SER A 127 11.89 23.57 17.82
CA SER A 127 12.99 22.61 17.82
C SER A 127 13.67 22.48 16.44
N GLU A 128 12.90 22.47 15.36
CA GLU A 128 13.46 22.44 14.01
C GLU A 128 14.25 23.72 13.66
N ARG A 129 13.78 24.90 14.13
CA ARG A 129 14.51 26.16 13.96
C ARG A 129 15.85 26.19 14.71
N LEU A 130 15.89 25.56 15.89
CA LEU A 130 17.15 25.48 16.68
C LEU A 130 18.12 24.44 16.07
N ALA A 131 17.63 23.42 15.38
CA ALA A 131 18.45 22.42 14.73
C ALA A 131 18.96 22.85 13.34
N SER A 132 18.38 23.89 12.74
CA SER A 132 18.80 24.41 11.42
C SER A 132 19.99 25.36 11.60
N PRO A 133 21.08 25.23 10.81
CA PRO A 133 22.19 26.18 10.85
C PRO A 133 21.69 27.58 10.45
N PRO A 134 22.25 28.67 11.02
CA PRO A 134 21.83 30.02 10.69
C PRO A 134 22.01 30.29 9.21
N THR A 135 20.93 30.70 8.55
CA THR A 135 20.97 31.13 7.14
C THR A 135 21.93 32.32 7.03
N PRO A 136 22.93 32.31 6.14
CA PRO A 136 23.81 33.45 5.95
C PRO A 136 22.97 34.67 5.53
N THR A 137 22.90 35.68 6.40
CA THR A 137 22.31 36.98 6.08
C THR A 137 23.20 37.64 5.04
N HIS A 138 22.78 37.64 3.79
CA HIS A 138 23.35 38.52 2.78
C HIS A 138 23.00 39.95 3.15
N SER A 139 23.91 40.62 3.87
CA SER A 139 23.86 42.08 4.06
C SER A 139 24.15 42.73 2.72
N HIS A 140 23.12 43.24 2.06
CA HIS A 140 23.29 44.16 0.95
C HIS A 140 23.85 45.47 1.55
N SER A 141 25.15 45.63 1.44
CA SER A 141 25.79 46.94 1.61
C SER A 141 25.35 47.81 0.48
N VAL A 142 24.45 48.75 0.79
CA VAL A 142 24.10 49.87 -0.11
C VAL A 142 25.29 50.80 -0.10
N THR A 143 26.13 50.72 -1.13
CA THR A 143 27.13 51.72 -1.43
C THR A 143 26.41 52.99 -1.87
N LYS A 144 26.37 54.03 -1.02
CA LYS A 144 26.02 55.40 -1.43
C LYS A 144 27.23 55.94 -2.18
N GLU A 145 27.08 56.06 -3.50
CA GLU A 145 27.94 57.00 -4.28
C GLU A 145 27.43 58.42 -4.08
N GLN A 146 28.35 59.30 -3.70
CA GLN A 146 28.20 60.79 -3.71
C GLN A 146 28.52 61.31 -5.12
#